data_e88d8a40178aebf8856e576b526a8502
#
_entry.id   e88d8a40178aebf8856e576b526a8502
#
_cell.length_a   1.000
_cell.length_b   1.000
_cell.length_c   1.000
_cell.angle_alpha   90.00
_cell.angle_beta   90.00
_cell.angle_gamma   90.00
#
_symmetry.space_group_name_H-M   'P 1'
#
loop_
_entity.id
_entity.type
_entity.pdbx_description
1 polymer ?
#
loop_
_entity_poly.entity_id
_entity_poly.type
_entity_poly.pdbx_seq_one_letter_code
_entity_poly.pdbx_strand_id
1 'polypeptide(L)'
;MQTSFDLFTMLFVGNISYLLLTISMLMTRMSTLRIVAIGSGISGGIYDYFWLNDPVGTFWEAAFTSVNLVQIMRIAYENVSVRLNQEERDFHAQFLSSLAPYQVRRVLGTGVWLDAEAGTPITSQGEIISHLIFLKSGTCDVLVDDVSVGRCNAGSMIGEISFRSGEGATATVLAREPVRYLALERNALQKLLKADAEISHAIEDISTHSLEFKLARMNRAAQRIGSNLMLIKCQSHGAIS
;
A
#
# COMPACT_ATOMS: atom_id res chain seq x y z
N MET A 1 -10.42 46.34 -34.02
CA MET A 1 -9.60 45.93 -32.85
C MET A 1 -10.34 44.96 -31.92
N GLN A 2 -11.66 45.10 -31.75
CA GLN A 2 -12.50 44.20 -30.95
C GLN A 2 -12.59 42.78 -31.53
N THR A 3 -12.80 42.65 -32.85
CA THR A 3 -12.91 41.35 -33.55
C THR A 3 -11.61 40.48 -33.47
N SER A 4 -10.43 41.08 -33.40
CA SER A 4 -9.18 40.32 -33.30
C SER A 4 -8.94 39.78 -31.86
N PHE A 5 -9.40 40.52 -30.85
CA PHE A 5 -9.36 40.09 -29.45
C PHE A 5 -10.35 38.95 -29.19
N ASP A 6 -11.54 39.04 -29.76
CA ASP A 6 -12.58 38.01 -29.67
C ASP A 6 -12.13 36.71 -30.34
N LEU A 7 -11.50 36.78 -31.52
CA LEU A 7 -10.95 35.61 -32.22
C LEU A 7 -9.81 34.94 -31.45
N PHE A 8 -8.88 35.73 -30.86
CA PHE A 8 -7.80 35.21 -30.08
C PHE A 8 -8.32 34.49 -28.82
N THR A 9 -9.28 35.10 -28.12
CA THR A 9 -9.89 34.51 -26.91
C THR A 9 -10.64 33.22 -27.24
N MET A 10 -11.38 33.21 -28.33
CA MET A 10 -12.08 32.02 -28.84
C MET A 10 -11.12 30.87 -29.12
N LEU A 11 -10.05 31.11 -29.88
CA LEU A 11 -9.06 30.07 -30.18
C LEU A 11 -8.35 29.60 -28.94
N PHE A 12 -8.03 30.50 -28.00
CA PHE A 12 -7.33 30.15 -26.75
C PHE A 12 -8.18 29.25 -25.86
N VAL A 13 -9.45 29.61 -25.61
CA VAL A 13 -10.35 28.84 -24.74
C VAL A 13 -10.66 27.47 -25.33
N GLY A 14 -10.92 27.37 -26.62
CA GLY A 14 -11.18 26.11 -27.31
C GLY A 14 -9.98 25.17 -27.26
N ASN A 15 -8.77 25.68 -27.52
CA ASN A 15 -7.55 24.83 -27.44
C ASN A 15 -7.19 24.43 -26.02
N ILE A 16 -7.46 25.26 -25.01
CA ILE A 16 -7.16 24.93 -23.61
C ILE A 16 -8.01 23.76 -23.12
N SER A 17 -9.27 23.64 -23.56
CA SER A 17 -10.14 22.50 -23.27
C SER A 17 -9.51 21.19 -23.74
N TYR A 18 -9.12 21.10 -25.01
CA TYR A 18 -8.48 19.92 -25.57
C TYR A 18 -7.12 19.60 -24.92
N LEU A 19 -6.33 20.63 -24.59
CA LEU A 19 -5.06 20.49 -23.89
C LEU A 19 -5.26 19.87 -22.49
N LEU A 20 -6.25 20.38 -21.73
CA LEU A 20 -6.59 19.85 -20.41
C LEU A 20 -7.07 18.40 -20.50
N LEU A 21 -7.91 18.09 -21.50
CA LEU A 21 -8.38 16.73 -21.73
C LEU A 21 -7.20 15.79 -22.02
N THR A 22 -6.28 16.20 -22.89
CA THR A 22 -5.08 15.40 -23.21
C THR A 22 -4.19 15.20 -21.97
N ILE A 23 -3.97 16.25 -21.19
CA ILE A 23 -3.21 16.16 -19.94
C ILE A 23 -3.89 15.23 -18.94
N SER A 24 -5.23 15.24 -18.87
CA SER A 24 -5.97 14.35 -17.98
C SER A 24 -5.67 12.87 -18.27
N MET A 25 -5.52 12.51 -19.56
CA MET A 25 -5.20 11.13 -19.97
C MET A 25 -3.81 10.66 -19.55
N LEU A 26 -2.88 11.59 -19.27
CA LEU A 26 -1.52 11.27 -18.80
C LEU A 26 -1.47 11.08 -17.28
N MET A 27 -2.55 11.38 -16.57
CA MET A 27 -2.59 11.29 -15.12
C MET A 27 -2.83 9.84 -14.66
N THR A 28 -1.94 9.33 -13.82
CA THR A 28 -2.05 7.99 -13.24
C THR A 28 -2.98 7.93 -12.01
N ARG A 29 -3.14 9.07 -11.31
CA ARG A 29 -4.04 9.15 -10.14
C ARG A 29 -5.45 9.51 -10.56
N MET A 30 -6.42 8.63 -10.28
CA MET A 30 -7.83 8.79 -10.62
C MET A 30 -8.45 10.13 -10.17
N SER A 31 -8.10 10.62 -8.97
CA SER A 31 -8.62 11.89 -8.46
C SER A 31 -8.11 13.09 -9.26
N THR A 32 -6.82 13.12 -9.58
CA THR A 32 -6.20 14.21 -10.35
C THR A 32 -6.73 14.24 -11.78
N LEU A 33 -6.88 13.06 -12.41
CA LEU A 33 -7.49 12.92 -13.73
C LEU A 33 -8.87 13.59 -13.77
N ARG A 34 -9.73 13.31 -12.78
CA ARG A 34 -11.08 13.87 -12.72
C ARG A 34 -11.12 15.38 -12.50
N ILE A 35 -10.20 15.91 -11.68
CA ILE A 35 -10.10 17.38 -11.46
C ILE A 35 -9.75 18.08 -12.76
N VAL A 36 -8.78 17.57 -13.50
CA VAL A 36 -8.36 18.15 -14.79
C VAL A 36 -9.47 17.99 -15.84
N ALA A 37 -10.18 16.85 -15.86
CA ALA A 37 -11.31 16.61 -16.73
C ALA A 37 -12.49 17.58 -16.46
N ILE A 38 -12.77 17.90 -15.19
CA ILE A 38 -13.76 18.94 -14.83
C ILE A 38 -13.33 20.30 -15.38
N GLY A 39 -12.06 20.67 -15.24
CA GLY A 39 -11.53 21.92 -15.81
C GLY A 39 -11.68 21.98 -17.32
N SER A 40 -11.42 20.86 -18.02
CA SER A 40 -11.65 20.74 -19.48
C SER A 40 -13.12 20.92 -19.84
N GLY A 41 -14.03 20.20 -19.17
CA GLY A 41 -15.46 20.27 -19.46
C GLY A 41 -16.07 21.67 -19.20
N ILE A 42 -15.62 22.35 -18.14
CA ILE A 42 -16.02 23.76 -17.88
C ILE A 42 -15.53 24.67 -18.99
N SER A 43 -14.26 24.55 -19.39
CA SER A 43 -13.70 25.38 -20.47
C SER A 43 -14.38 25.10 -21.80
N GLY A 44 -14.65 23.83 -22.16
CA GLY A 44 -15.37 23.43 -23.37
C GLY A 44 -16.81 23.94 -23.37
N GLY A 45 -17.54 23.76 -22.28
CA GLY A 45 -18.91 24.22 -22.15
C GLY A 45 -19.05 25.75 -22.28
N ILE A 46 -18.11 26.52 -21.72
CA ILE A 46 -18.05 27.98 -21.91
C ILE A 46 -17.81 28.32 -23.37
N TYR A 47 -16.90 27.60 -24.04
CA TYR A 47 -16.60 27.81 -25.45
C TYR A 47 -17.82 27.52 -26.33
N ASP A 48 -18.48 26.38 -26.14
CA ASP A 48 -19.65 25.97 -26.91
C ASP A 48 -20.83 26.93 -26.73
N TYR A 49 -21.05 27.38 -25.49
CA TYR A 49 -22.16 28.28 -25.18
C TYR A 49 -21.95 29.70 -25.72
N PHE A 50 -20.78 30.31 -25.49
CA PHE A 50 -20.55 31.72 -25.78
C PHE A 50 -20.06 31.99 -27.22
N TRP A 51 -19.33 31.07 -27.83
CA TRP A 51 -18.70 31.29 -29.14
C TRP A 51 -19.30 30.46 -30.25
N LEU A 52 -19.60 29.18 -30.00
CA LEU A 52 -20.24 28.35 -31.03
C LEU A 52 -21.77 28.44 -31.05
N ASN A 53 -22.37 28.86 -29.94
CA ASN A 53 -23.81 28.87 -29.76
C ASN A 53 -24.44 27.49 -30.03
N ASP A 54 -23.67 26.42 -29.58
CA ASP A 54 -24.04 25.02 -29.73
C ASP A 54 -24.68 24.46 -28.44
N PRO A 55 -26.01 24.32 -28.41
CA PRO A 55 -26.71 23.81 -27.24
C PRO A 55 -26.43 22.30 -27.00
N VAL A 56 -26.12 21.56 -28.08
CA VAL A 56 -25.82 20.10 -27.97
C VAL A 56 -24.47 19.89 -27.35
N GLY A 57 -23.42 20.58 -27.81
CA GLY A 57 -22.09 20.55 -27.22
C GLY A 57 -22.13 20.98 -25.76
N THR A 58 -22.76 22.12 -25.47
CA THR A 58 -22.92 22.63 -24.10
C THR A 58 -23.59 21.60 -23.18
N PHE A 59 -24.63 20.92 -23.65
CA PHE A 59 -25.31 19.88 -22.87
C PHE A 59 -24.37 18.69 -22.52
N TRP A 60 -23.63 18.21 -23.51
CA TRP A 60 -22.71 17.07 -23.28
C TRP A 60 -21.51 17.43 -22.38
N GLU A 61 -20.97 18.63 -22.51
CA GLU A 61 -19.90 19.12 -21.61
C GLU A 61 -20.42 19.29 -20.17
N ALA A 62 -21.65 19.79 -20.01
CA ALA A 62 -22.28 19.85 -18.68
C ALA A 62 -22.53 18.46 -18.08
N ALA A 63 -23.00 17.49 -18.89
CA ALA A 63 -23.20 16.11 -18.46
C ALA A 63 -21.86 15.45 -18.07
N PHE A 64 -20.82 15.62 -18.89
CA PHE A 64 -19.47 15.10 -18.62
C PHE A 64 -18.89 15.68 -17.32
N THR A 65 -18.98 16.99 -17.15
CA THR A 65 -18.52 17.68 -15.93
C THR A 65 -19.28 17.21 -14.70
N SER A 66 -20.61 17.05 -14.80
CA SER A 66 -21.45 16.58 -13.70
C SER A 66 -21.09 15.15 -13.25
N VAL A 67 -20.87 14.24 -14.18
CA VAL A 67 -20.45 12.87 -13.86
C VAL A 67 -19.10 12.87 -13.14
N ASN A 68 -18.12 13.63 -13.61
CA ASN A 68 -16.82 13.73 -12.96
C ASN A 68 -16.92 14.37 -11.58
N LEU A 69 -17.76 15.39 -11.39
CA LEU A 69 -18.00 16.03 -10.10
C LEU A 69 -18.63 15.07 -9.09
N VAL A 70 -19.67 14.32 -9.48
CA VAL A 70 -20.30 13.31 -8.63
C VAL A 70 -19.28 12.25 -8.19
N GLN A 71 -18.40 11.83 -9.08
CA GLN A 71 -17.39 10.84 -8.75
C GLN A 71 -16.30 11.38 -7.81
N ILE A 72 -15.90 12.65 -7.96
CA ILE A 72 -14.98 13.29 -6.99
C ILE A 72 -15.66 13.42 -5.62
N MET A 73 -16.92 13.85 -5.58
CA MET A 73 -17.66 13.95 -4.33
C MET A 73 -17.78 12.58 -3.63
N ARG A 74 -18.01 11.51 -4.41
CA ARG A 74 -18.04 10.15 -3.87
C ARG A 74 -16.70 9.75 -3.26
N ILE A 75 -15.58 9.95 -3.96
CA ILE A 75 -14.23 9.68 -3.45
C ILE A 75 -13.96 10.51 -2.19
N ALA A 76 -14.31 11.78 -2.19
CA ALA A 76 -14.14 12.67 -1.03
C ALA A 76 -14.99 12.20 0.16
N TYR A 77 -16.24 11.82 -0.08
CA TYR A 77 -17.13 11.29 0.95
C TYR A 77 -16.61 9.99 1.56
N GLU A 78 -16.15 9.06 0.72
CA GLU A 78 -15.53 7.80 1.18
C GLU A 78 -14.29 8.08 2.07
N ASN A 79 -13.45 9.05 1.70
CA ASN A 79 -12.29 9.45 2.49
C ASN A 79 -12.63 10.16 3.81
N VAL A 80 -13.60 11.07 3.79
CA VAL A 80 -13.97 11.86 4.99
C VAL A 80 -14.78 11.02 5.98
N SER A 81 -15.57 10.06 5.49
CA SER A 81 -16.41 9.21 6.34
C SER A 81 -15.63 8.18 7.16
N VAL A 82 -14.35 7.94 6.81
CA VAL A 82 -13.51 6.96 7.49
C VAL A 82 -12.77 7.62 8.66
N ARG A 83 -13.32 7.47 9.86
CA ARG A 83 -12.61 7.79 11.10
C ARG A 83 -11.80 6.58 11.53
N LEU A 84 -10.50 6.61 11.27
CA LEU A 84 -9.56 5.65 11.85
C LEU A 84 -9.36 5.98 13.34
N ASN A 85 -9.36 4.98 14.20
CA ASN A 85 -8.97 5.13 15.60
C ASN A 85 -7.44 5.37 15.69
N GLN A 86 -6.90 5.63 16.88
CA GLN A 86 -5.48 5.92 17.04
C GLN A 86 -4.61 4.74 16.56
N GLU A 87 -4.98 3.51 16.92
CA GLU A 87 -4.25 2.30 16.54
C GLU A 87 -4.24 2.08 15.02
N GLU A 88 -5.37 2.33 14.37
CA GLU A 88 -5.53 2.24 12.91
C GLU A 88 -4.75 3.34 12.18
N ARG A 89 -4.64 4.55 12.75
CA ARG A 89 -3.81 5.64 12.21
C ARG A 89 -2.33 5.32 12.30
N ASP A 90 -1.88 4.77 13.42
CA ASP A 90 -0.49 4.35 13.59
C ASP A 90 -0.13 3.26 12.58
N PHE A 91 -1.02 2.28 12.39
CA PHE A 91 -0.87 1.24 11.37
C PHE A 91 -0.82 1.82 9.96
N HIS A 92 -1.73 2.74 9.63
CA HIS A 92 -1.72 3.45 8.34
C HIS A 92 -0.39 4.18 8.11
N ALA A 93 0.05 4.98 9.07
CA ALA A 93 1.28 5.76 8.95
C ALA A 93 2.53 4.87 8.80
N GLN A 94 2.54 3.72 9.47
CA GLN A 94 3.70 2.83 9.51
C GLN A 94 3.78 1.89 8.30
N PHE A 95 2.64 1.33 7.85
CA PHE A 95 2.63 0.26 6.86
C PHE A 95 2.00 0.65 5.54
N LEU A 96 0.95 1.44 5.55
CA LEU A 96 0.10 1.70 4.39
C LEU A 96 -0.02 3.20 4.07
N SER A 97 1.04 3.98 4.32
CA SER A 97 1.05 5.44 4.13
C SER A 97 0.75 5.89 2.69
N SER A 98 0.95 5.02 1.69
CA SER A 98 0.64 5.28 0.29
C SER A 98 -0.86 5.16 -0.04
N LEU A 99 -1.64 4.47 0.80
CA LEU A 99 -3.06 4.24 0.59
C LEU A 99 -3.93 5.37 1.17
N ALA A 100 -5.08 5.58 0.56
CA ALA A 100 -6.09 6.47 1.12
C ALA A 100 -6.76 5.84 2.37
N PRO A 101 -7.25 6.64 3.33
CA PRO A 101 -7.85 6.13 4.57
C PRO A 101 -8.98 5.10 4.36
N TYR A 102 -9.79 5.26 3.31
CA TYR A 102 -10.85 4.30 3.00
C TYR A 102 -10.30 2.94 2.54
N GLN A 103 -9.17 2.91 1.82
CA GLN A 103 -8.50 1.67 1.41
C GLN A 103 -7.91 0.96 2.63
N VAL A 104 -7.27 1.72 3.53
CA VAL A 104 -6.78 1.18 4.81
C VAL A 104 -7.93 0.56 5.60
N ARG A 105 -9.10 1.21 5.68
CA ARG A 105 -10.28 0.65 6.35
C ARG A 105 -10.74 -0.66 5.73
N ARG A 106 -10.67 -0.79 4.41
CA ARG A 106 -10.99 -2.05 3.71
C ARG A 106 -9.99 -3.15 4.06
N VAL A 107 -8.70 -2.85 4.13
CA VAL A 107 -7.67 -3.80 4.59
C VAL A 107 -7.93 -4.22 6.03
N LEU A 108 -8.11 -3.27 6.94
CA LEU A 108 -8.43 -3.53 8.35
C LEU A 108 -9.71 -4.38 8.53
N GLY A 109 -10.69 -4.18 7.65
CA GLY A 109 -11.93 -4.97 7.61
C GLY A 109 -11.74 -6.45 7.26
N THR A 110 -10.56 -6.85 6.75
CA THR A 110 -10.23 -8.26 6.50
C THR A 110 -9.55 -8.95 7.70
N GLY A 111 -9.36 -8.26 8.82
CA GLY A 111 -8.61 -8.78 9.95
C GLY A 111 -9.14 -8.36 11.31
N VAL A 112 -8.46 -8.86 12.31
CA VAL A 112 -8.76 -8.58 13.73
C VAL A 112 -7.47 -8.26 14.48
N TRP A 113 -7.58 -7.35 15.47
CA TRP A 113 -6.52 -7.06 16.40
C TRP A 113 -6.51 -8.09 17.51
N LEU A 114 -5.35 -8.71 17.76
CA LEU A 114 -5.16 -9.76 18.76
C LEU A 114 -3.99 -9.41 19.66
N ASP A 115 -4.09 -9.90 20.89
CA ASP A 115 -2.99 -9.88 21.88
C ASP A 115 -2.54 -11.32 22.14
N ALA A 116 -1.26 -11.51 22.38
CA ALA A 116 -0.71 -12.79 22.80
C ALA A 116 0.29 -12.60 23.94
N GLU A 117 0.22 -13.47 24.92
CA GLU A 117 1.13 -13.51 26.06
C GLU A 117 2.49 -14.10 25.66
N ALA A 118 3.52 -13.81 26.45
CA ALA A 118 4.84 -14.42 26.28
C ALA A 118 4.74 -15.96 26.26
N GLY A 119 5.44 -16.59 25.31
CA GLY A 119 5.42 -18.02 25.09
C GLY A 119 4.29 -18.53 24.18
N THR A 120 3.39 -17.66 23.72
CA THR A 120 2.34 -18.06 22.77
C THR A 120 2.88 -18.20 21.36
N PRO A 121 2.65 -19.33 20.66
CA PRO A 121 3.00 -19.45 19.25
C PRO A 121 2.03 -18.63 18.40
N ILE A 122 2.58 -17.74 17.58
CA ILE A 122 1.84 -16.92 16.60
C ILE A 122 1.68 -17.69 15.29
N THR A 123 2.71 -18.43 14.89
CA THR A 123 2.69 -19.37 13.76
C THR A 123 3.50 -20.61 14.13
N SER A 124 3.12 -21.78 13.61
CA SER A 124 3.85 -23.04 13.80
C SER A 124 4.48 -23.48 12.47
N GLN A 125 5.74 -23.88 12.50
CA GLN A 125 6.45 -24.37 11.31
C GLN A 125 5.71 -25.54 10.66
N GLY A 126 5.56 -25.51 9.32
CA GLY A 126 4.87 -26.53 8.54
C GLY A 126 3.35 -26.37 8.48
N GLU A 127 2.72 -25.60 9.37
CA GLU A 127 1.28 -25.35 9.34
C GLU A 127 0.90 -24.31 8.26
N ILE A 128 -0.26 -24.51 7.62
CA ILE A 128 -0.78 -23.53 6.64
C ILE A 128 -1.22 -22.28 7.39
N ILE A 129 -0.62 -21.15 7.06
CA ILE A 129 -0.95 -19.87 7.66
C ILE A 129 -2.29 -19.36 7.08
N SER A 130 -3.28 -19.21 7.94
CA SER A 130 -4.60 -18.67 7.58
C SER A 130 -4.66 -17.15 7.62
N HIS A 131 -3.66 -16.49 8.19
CA HIS A 131 -3.61 -15.04 8.38
C HIS A 131 -2.24 -14.46 8.02
N LEU A 132 -2.24 -13.30 7.36
CA LEU A 132 -1.06 -12.44 7.26
C LEU A 132 -1.00 -11.56 8.50
N ILE A 133 0.14 -11.53 9.19
CA ILE A 133 0.24 -10.92 10.52
C ILE A 133 1.16 -9.72 10.47
N PHE A 134 0.70 -8.60 11.05
CA PHE A 134 1.47 -7.39 11.27
C PHE A 134 1.68 -7.18 12.77
N LEU A 135 2.94 -7.23 13.21
CA LEU A 135 3.30 -7.05 14.60
C LEU A 135 3.32 -5.54 14.92
N LYS A 136 2.39 -5.10 15.78
CA LYS A 136 2.30 -3.70 16.19
C LYS A 136 3.25 -3.37 17.33
N SER A 137 3.31 -4.21 18.35
CA SER A 137 4.15 -4.00 19.52
C SER A 137 4.67 -5.31 20.07
N GLY A 138 5.79 -5.25 20.81
CA GLY A 138 6.48 -6.40 21.36
C GLY A 138 7.46 -7.04 20.38
N THR A 139 8.03 -8.18 20.80
CA THR A 139 9.04 -8.96 20.07
C THR A 139 8.68 -10.42 20.04
N CYS A 140 8.98 -11.08 18.91
CA CYS A 140 8.82 -12.53 18.75
C CYS A 140 10.17 -13.17 18.41
N ASP A 141 10.45 -14.36 18.92
CA ASP A 141 11.54 -15.21 18.48
C ASP A 141 11.09 -16.05 17.28
N VAL A 142 11.99 -16.22 16.31
CA VAL A 142 11.76 -17.04 15.10
C VAL A 142 12.59 -18.31 15.25
N LEU A 143 11.91 -19.47 15.24
CA LEU A 143 12.53 -20.77 15.40
C LEU A 143 12.34 -21.60 14.11
N VAL A 144 13.41 -22.29 13.72
CA VAL A 144 13.39 -23.32 12.68
C VAL A 144 13.93 -24.58 13.31
N ASP A 145 13.16 -25.66 13.26
CA ASP A 145 13.48 -26.93 13.92
C ASP A 145 13.88 -26.74 15.41
N ASP A 146 13.07 -25.91 16.11
CA ASP A 146 13.26 -25.51 17.52
C ASP A 146 14.55 -24.71 17.83
N VAL A 147 15.32 -24.35 16.80
CA VAL A 147 16.50 -23.51 16.94
C VAL A 147 16.16 -22.05 16.65
N SER A 148 16.50 -21.16 17.60
CA SER A 148 16.27 -19.72 17.38
C SER A 148 17.20 -19.18 16.30
N VAL A 149 16.61 -18.74 15.18
CA VAL A 149 17.33 -18.20 14.00
C VAL A 149 17.21 -16.69 13.89
N GLY A 150 16.34 -16.06 14.67
CA GLY A 150 16.16 -14.62 14.60
C GLY A 150 15.05 -14.07 15.46
N ARG A 151 14.74 -12.80 15.28
CA ARG A 151 13.64 -12.08 15.96
C ARG A 151 12.84 -11.22 15.02
N CYS A 152 11.56 -11.11 15.29
CA CYS A 152 10.66 -10.11 14.70
C CYS A 152 10.38 -9.06 15.77
N ASN A 153 10.51 -7.79 15.40
CA ASN A 153 10.20 -6.66 16.27
C ASN A 153 8.92 -5.97 15.79
N ALA A 154 8.38 -5.06 16.56
CA ALA A 154 7.30 -4.19 16.13
C ALA A 154 7.61 -3.60 14.74
N GLY A 155 6.63 -3.58 13.86
CA GLY A 155 6.81 -3.21 12.45
C GLY A 155 7.13 -4.38 11.51
N SER A 156 7.27 -5.60 12.01
CA SER A 156 7.52 -6.77 11.17
C SER A 156 6.22 -7.38 10.64
N MET A 157 6.30 -7.89 9.38
CA MET A 157 5.29 -8.75 8.79
C MET A 157 5.69 -10.21 8.99
N ILE A 158 4.73 -11.08 9.34
CA ILE A 158 4.91 -12.51 9.58
C ILE A 158 3.96 -13.28 8.67
N GLY A 159 4.47 -14.36 8.05
CA GLY A 159 3.68 -15.23 7.19
C GLY A 159 3.63 -14.82 5.72
N GLU A 160 4.37 -13.81 5.30
CA GLU A 160 4.38 -13.30 3.93
C GLU A 160 4.83 -14.33 2.90
N ILE A 161 5.80 -15.20 3.25
CA ILE A 161 6.29 -16.26 2.35
C ILE A 161 5.17 -17.26 2.09
N SER A 162 4.58 -17.81 3.15
CA SER A 162 3.48 -18.77 3.07
C SER A 162 2.22 -18.17 2.45
N PHE A 163 1.96 -16.87 2.68
CA PHE A 163 0.86 -16.17 2.05
C PHE A 163 0.99 -16.14 0.52
N ARG A 164 2.21 -15.96 0.00
CA ARG A 164 2.50 -15.90 -1.44
C ARG A 164 2.59 -17.30 -2.07
N SER A 165 3.36 -18.23 -1.47
CA SER A 165 3.59 -19.55 -2.02
C SER A 165 2.39 -20.50 -1.88
N GLY A 166 1.58 -20.30 -0.85
CA GLY A 166 0.52 -21.23 -0.49
C GLY A 166 1.00 -22.41 0.37
N GLU A 167 2.28 -22.47 0.67
CA GLU A 167 2.91 -23.52 1.46
C GLU A 167 2.79 -23.26 2.96
N GLY A 168 3.17 -24.24 3.77
CA GLY A 168 3.20 -24.11 5.23
C GLY A 168 4.22 -23.06 5.71
N ALA A 169 4.08 -22.65 6.96
CA ALA A 169 5.01 -21.72 7.59
C ALA A 169 6.45 -22.25 7.57
N THR A 170 7.38 -21.41 7.17
CA THR A 170 8.80 -21.76 7.10
C THR A 170 9.48 -21.78 8.49
N ALA A 171 8.82 -21.23 9.51
CA ALA A 171 9.33 -21.13 10.88
C ALA A 171 8.19 -21.03 11.89
N THR A 172 8.46 -21.44 13.11
CA THR A 172 7.63 -21.14 14.29
C THR A 172 7.97 -19.73 14.77
N VAL A 173 6.96 -18.90 15.00
CA VAL A 173 7.13 -17.56 15.58
C VAL A 173 6.49 -17.56 16.95
N LEU A 174 7.30 -17.36 17.98
CA LEU A 174 6.90 -17.42 19.39
C LEU A 174 6.97 -16.03 20.01
N ALA A 175 5.91 -15.60 20.66
CA ALA A 175 5.88 -14.34 21.40
C ALA A 175 6.91 -14.40 22.54
N ARG A 176 7.89 -13.50 22.56
CA ARG A 176 8.91 -13.42 23.62
C ARG A 176 8.42 -12.64 24.84
N GLU A 177 7.56 -11.71 24.62
CA GLU A 177 6.90 -10.80 25.57
C GLU A 177 5.45 -10.59 25.11
N PRO A 178 4.59 -9.97 25.90
CA PRO A 178 3.23 -9.64 25.43
C PRO A 178 3.29 -8.84 24.14
N VAL A 179 2.58 -9.31 23.12
CA VAL A 179 2.57 -8.72 21.78
C VAL A 179 1.14 -8.32 21.35
N ARG A 180 1.05 -7.23 20.63
CA ARG A 180 -0.16 -6.79 19.94
C ARG A 180 0.06 -6.89 18.43
N TYR A 181 -0.86 -7.52 17.69
CA TYR A 181 -0.72 -7.73 16.27
C TYR A 181 -2.09 -7.69 15.54
N LEU A 182 -2.03 -7.37 14.25
CA LEU A 182 -3.16 -7.44 13.34
C LEU A 182 -3.06 -8.74 12.53
N ALA A 183 -4.08 -9.59 12.61
CA ALA A 183 -4.18 -10.82 11.84
C ALA A 183 -5.19 -10.62 10.70
N LEU A 184 -4.71 -10.51 9.45
CA LEU A 184 -5.52 -10.35 8.24
C LEU A 184 -5.87 -11.73 7.68
N GLU A 185 -7.16 -12.05 7.55
CA GLU A 185 -7.62 -13.33 7.04
C GLU A 185 -7.23 -13.48 5.55
N ARG A 186 -6.60 -14.61 5.23
CA ARG A 186 -5.98 -14.87 3.92
C ARG A 186 -6.95 -14.74 2.76
N ASN A 187 -8.12 -15.40 2.83
CA ASN A 187 -9.04 -15.44 1.72
C ASN A 187 -9.73 -14.08 1.50
N ALA A 188 -10.07 -13.37 2.58
CA ALA A 188 -10.65 -12.05 2.49
C ALA A 188 -9.65 -11.03 1.92
N LEU A 189 -8.40 -11.07 2.40
CA LEU A 189 -7.34 -10.22 1.88
C LEU A 189 -7.04 -10.52 0.41
N GLN A 190 -6.94 -11.79 0.00
CA GLN A 190 -6.71 -12.15 -1.41
C GLN A 190 -7.83 -11.67 -2.33
N LYS A 191 -9.10 -11.74 -1.90
CA LYS A 191 -10.23 -11.18 -2.66
C LYS A 191 -10.10 -9.67 -2.80
N LEU A 192 -9.68 -8.98 -1.73
CA LEU A 192 -9.46 -7.54 -1.74
C LEU A 192 -8.31 -7.14 -2.69
N LEU A 193 -7.19 -7.85 -2.65
CA LEU A 193 -6.03 -7.62 -3.53
C LEU A 193 -6.38 -7.79 -5.01
N LYS A 194 -7.23 -8.77 -5.34
CA LYS A 194 -7.72 -8.96 -6.72
C LYS A 194 -8.67 -7.85 -7.18
N ALA A 195 -9.39 -7.22 -6.26
CA ALA A 195 -10.38 -6.19 -6.56
C ALA A 195 -9.80 -4.77 -6.61
N ASP A 196 -8.62 -4.54 -6.03
CA ASP A 196 -8.03 -3.22 -5.88
C ASP A 196 -6.51 -3.28 -6.09
N ALA A 197 -6.06 -2.80 -7.25
CA ALA A 197 -4.66 -2.86 -7.65
C ALA A 197 -3.74 -1.98 -6.77
N GLU A 198 -4.24 -0.83 -6.27
CA GLU A 198 -3.44 0.04 -5.41
C GLU A 198 -3.16 -0.63 -4.06
N ILE A 199 -4.17 -1.31 -3.49
CA ILE A 199 -3.98 -2.10 -2.26
C ILE A 199 -3.02 -3.27 -2.52
N SER A 200 -3.13 -3.95 -3.66
CA SER A 200 -2.23 -5.05 -4.03
C SER A 200 -0.78 -4.59 -4.08
N HIS A 201 -0.49 -3.51 -4.80
CA HIS A 201 0.85 -2.94 -4.88
C HIS A 201 1.39 -2.52 -3.51
N ALA A 202 0.59 -1.86 -2.68
CA ALA A 202 1.02 -1.44 -1.35
C ALA A 202 1.39 -2.63 -0.45
N ILE A 203 0.61 -3.71 -0.47
CA ILE A 203 0.91 -4.93 0.31
C ILE A 203 2.13 -5.68 -0.26
N GLU A 204 2.30 -5.71 -1.58
CA GLU A 204 3.46 -6.30 -2.24
C GLU A 204 4.75 -5.55 -1.90
N ASP A 205 4.73 -4.22 -1.89
CA ASP A 205 5.87 -3.37 -1.53
C ASP A 205 6.32 -3.65 -0.08
N ILE A 206 5.37 -3.70 0.87
CA ILE A 206 5.67 -4.02 2.27
C ILE A 206 6.27 -5.42 2.39
N SER A 207 5.69 -6.40 1.69
CA SER A 207 6.18 -7.79 1.69
C SER A 207 7.61 -7.87 1.17
N THR A 208 7.92 -7.16 0.09
CA THR A 208 9.25 -7.13 -0.53
C THR A 208 10.27 -6.49 0.40
N HIS A 209 9.97 -5.32 0.97
CA HIS A 209 10.85 -4.67 1.95
C HIS A 209 11.09 -5.52 3.20
N SER A 210 10.06 -6.22 3.70
CA SER A 210 10.20 -7.14 4.84
C SER A 210 11.17 -8.28 4.52
N LEU A 211 11.09 -8.87 3.33
CA LEU A 211 11.96 -9.96 2.88
C LEU A 211 13.40 -9.49 2.67
N GLU A 212 13.61 -8.35 2.03
CA GLU A 212 14.95 -7.75 1.84
C GLU A 212 15.65 -7.50 3.17
N PHE A 213 14.93 -6.94 4.15
CA PHE A 213 15.48 -6.69 5.49
C PHE A 213 15.85 -8.00 6.21
N LYS A 214 15.01 -9.04 6.10
CA LYS A 214 15.28 -10.36 6.68
C LYS A 214 16.50 -11.02 6.03
N LEU A 215 16.61 -10.99 4.70
CA LEU A 215 17.75 -11.51 3.95
C LEU A 215 19.05 -10.77 4.29
N ALA A 216 19.04 -9.45 4.33
CA ALA A 216 20.21 -8.65 4.72
C ALA A 216 20.68 -8.96 6.15
N ARG A 217 19.75 -9.28 7.06
CA ARG A 217 20.04 -9.66 8.44
C ARG A 217 20.65 -11.08 8.52
N MET A 218 20.11 -12.02 7.76
CA MET A 218 20.64 -13.39 7.67
C MET A 218 22.05 -13.40 7.09
N ASN A 219 22.30 -12.66 6.01
CA ASN A 219 23.61 -12.55 5.40
C ASN A 219 24.65 -11.95 6.36
N ARG A 220 24.29 -10.93 7.13
CA ARG A 220 25.16 -10.35 8.18
C ARG A 220 25.47 -11.34 9.32
N ALA A 221 24.49 -12.16 9.71
CA ALA A 221 24.70 -13.21 10.72
C ALA A 221 25.63 -14.30 10.19
N ALA A 222 25.44 -14.76 8.94
CA ALA A 222 26.30 -15.75 8.30
C ALA A 222 27.75 -15.25 8.14
N GLN A 223 27.95 -14.00 7.77
CA GLN A 223 29.27 -13.38 7.68
C GLN A 223 29.99 -13.32 9.04
N ARG A 224 29.27 -13.00 10.12
CA ARG A 224 29.84 -13.02 11.50
C ARG A 224 30.27 -14.40 11.94
N ILE A 225 29.49 -15.42 11.60
CA ILE A 225 29.84 -16.82 11.91
C ILE A 225 31.08 -17.24 11.11
N GLY A 226 31.12 -16.91 9.80
CA GLY A 226 32.27 -17.22 8.95
C GLY A 226 33.54 -16.52 9.38
N SER A 227 33.50 -15.26 9.79
CA SER A 227 34.69 -14.53 10.32
C SER A 227 35.16 -15.08 11.67
N ASN A 228 34.25 -15.47 12.56
CA ASN A 228 34.62 -16.10 13.84
C ASN A 228 35.26 -17.47 13.63
N LEU A 229 34.77 -18.27 12.69
CA LEU A 229 35.39 -19.57 12.34
C LEU A 229 36.80 -19.40 11.76
N MET A 230 37.02 -18.37 10.93
CA MET A 230 38.35 -18.04 10.44
C MET A 230 39.31 -17.62 11.56
N LEU A 231 38.87 -16.80 12.52
CA LEU A 231 39.68 -16.39 13.66
C LEU A 231 40.07 -17.58 14.56
N ILE A 232 39.14 -18.50 14.83
CA ILE A 232 39.40 -19.70 15.58
C ILE A 232 40.41 -20.59 14.85
N LYS A 233 40.31 -20.73 13.53
CA LYS A 233 41.21 -21.52 12.71
C LYS A 233 42.63 -20.93 12.66
N CYS A 234 42.76 -19.60 12.63
CA CYS A 234 44.05 -18.91 12.72
C CYS A 234 44.71 -19.08 14.11
N GLN A 235 43.95 -19.05 15.19
CA GLN A 235 44.48 -19.26 16.55
C GLN A 235 44.94 -20.69 16.79
N SER A 236 44.26 -21.69 16.21
CA SER A 236 44.64 -23.10 16.33
C SER A 236 45.91 -23.44 15.53
N HIS A 237 46.26 -22.71 14.47
CA HIS A 237 47.49 -22.91 13.70
C HIS A 237 48.70 -22.13 14.26
N GLY A 238 48.48 -21.09 15.07
CA GLY A 238 49.54 -20.32 15.73
C GLY A 238 50.02 -20.89 17.05
N ALA A 239 49.41 -21.94 17.57
CA ALA A 239 49.74 -22.57 18.82
C ALA A 239 50.65 -23.84 18.70
N ILE A 240 51.12 -24.14 17.45
CA ILE A 240 51.94 -25.35 17.14
C ILE A 240 53.30 -24.93 16.52
N SER A 241 53.81 -23.77 16.88
CA SER A 241 55.19 -23.37 16.52
C SER A 241 55.99 -22.99 17.78
#